data_ad67d6910bf57233e12aeb97b979c78c
#
_entry.id   ad67d6910bf57233e12aeb97b979c78c
#
_cell.length_a   1.000
_cell.length_b   1.000
_cell.length_c   1.000
_cell.angle_alpha   90.00
_cell.angle_beta   90.00
_cell.angle_gamma   90.00
#
_symmetry.space_group_name_H-M   'P 1'
#
loop_
_entity.id
_entity.type
_entity.pdbx_description
1 polymer ?
#
loop_
_entity_poly.entity_id
_entity_poly.type
_entity_poly.pdbx_seq_one_letter_code
_entity_poly.pdbx_strand_id
1 'polypeptide(L)'
;MILVPLIFLPLSPPKTVQPPKRQEQKQDFLPDSAYNTYPLLFSKNMEYLNKETAIARMNELSTSHVPFIFIIDYEAKRSIVLPVSKVNPDECLFDFGTVSNAAQAQAENTEAVSWQGNFPTPETYRKSFDTVENYLKAGDISLINLTCRVPVSTNLSLRDIFCRAEAKYKLWLKDTLVCFSPEIFVRIENGEISSYPMKGTINADQPDAEAIIMNDVKEAEEHQSVVQLIRDDLSQVAEKVWVERYRYTDLLHTNRGNIIQTSSEVRGKLPEDWHTKVGNILFSQLPAGSITGAPKAKTVGVIAEAENYDRGFYTGVMGWCDGNQLDSSVMIRFIDQEEGKLYFKAGGGVTARSQWEKEYKEVQQKTYVPIR
;
A
#
# COMPACT_ATOMS: atom_id res chain seq x y z
N MET A 1 -5.34 24.99 -71.14
CA MET A 1 -5.24 23.70 -70.42
C MET A 1 -3.93 23.07 -70.88
N ILE A 2 -2.83 23.37 -70.13
CA ILE A 2 -1.48 22.89 -70.46
C ILE A 2 -1.04 22.10 -69.22
N LEU A 3 -0.89 20.80 -69.37
CA LEU A 3 -0.31 19.89 -68.37
C LEU A 3 1.20 20.05 -68.38
N VAL A 4 1.77 20.31 -67.20
CA VAL A 4 3.20 20.26 -66.94
C VAL A 4 3.50 18.97 -66.19
N PRO A 5 4.44 18.13 -66.63
CA PRO A 5 4.78 16.88 -65.91
C PRO A 5 5.71 17.18 -64.72
N LEU A 6 5.35 16.66 -63.54
CA LEU A 6 6.23 16.64 -62.34
C LEU A 6 7.33 15.59 -62.52
N ILE A 7 8.57 16.06 -62.51
CA ILE A 7 9.77 15.21 -62.47
C ILE A 7 10.05 14.81 -61.03
N PHE A 8 9.93 13.50 -60.73
CA PHE A 8 10.38 12.93 -59.45
C PHE A 8 11.90 12.73 -59.50
N LEU A 9 12.64 13.45 -58.63
CA LEU A 9 14.03 13.16 -58.30
C LEU A 9 14.06 12.11 -57.17
N PRO A 10 14.97 11.11 -57.23
CA PRO A 10 15.10 10.09 -56.19
C PRO A 10 15.75 10.68 -54.95
N LEU A 11 15.10 10.50 -53.79
CA LEU A 11 15.65 10.82 -52.47
C LEU A 11 16.75 9.82 -52.12
N SER A 12 17.91 10.31 -51.75
CA SER A 12 19.04 9.53 -51.23
C SER A 12 18.66 8.88 -49.88
N PRO A 13 19.11 7.65 -49.58
CA PRO A 13 18.81 6.98 -48.33
C PRO A 13 19.43 7.73 -47.13
N PRO A 14 18.75 7.72 -45.96
CA PRO A 14 19.27 8.39 -44.77
C PRO A 14 20.56 7.70 -44.27
N LYS A 15 21.57 8.51 -43.91
CA LYS A 15 22.82 8.06 -43.29
C LYS A 15 22.46 7.41 -41.92
N THR A 16 22.85 6.15 -41.75
CA THR A 16 22.85 5.45 -40.48
C THR A 16 23.73 6.16 -39.47
N VAL A 17 23.12 6.81 -38.50
CA VAL A 17 23.83 7.35 -37.32
C VAL A 17 24.00 6.19 -36.35
N GLN A 18 25.23 5.77 -36.10
CA GLN A 18 25.56 4.81 -35.06
C GLN A 18 25.22 5.43 -33.69
N PRO A 19 24.56 4.70 -32.79
CA PRO A 19 24.31 5.18 -31.44
C PRO A 19 25.63 5.35 -30.68
N PRO A 20 25.75 6.35 -29.78
CA PRO A 20 26.95 6.55 -28.99
C PRO A 20 27.18 5.32 -28.09
N LYS A 21 28.45 4.88 -28.01
CA LYS A 21 28.88 3.81 -27.10
C LYS A 21 28.48 4.20 -25.67
N ARG A 22 27.59 3.43 -25.05
CA ARG A 22 27.35 3.49 -23.62
C ARG A 22 28.68 3.20 -22.90
N GLN A 23 29.16 4.18 -22.16
CA GLN A 23 30.12 3.92 -21.09
C GLN A 23 29.32 3.18 -20.01
N GLU A 24 29.71 1.95 -19.73
CA GLU A 24 29.28 1.21 -18.55
C GLU A 24 29.82 1.96 -17.32
N GLN A 25 28.99 2.82 -16.74
CA GLN A 25 29.19 3.21 -15.35
C GLN A 25 28.92 1.97 -14.51
N LYS A 26 30.00 1.41 -13.94
CA LYS A 26 29.90 0.46 -12.83
C LYS A 26 29.09 1.15 -11.73
N GLN A 27 27.84 0.74 -11.55
CA GLN A 27 27.12 0.99 -10.32
C GLN A 27 27.86 0.18 -9.24
N ASP A 28 28.56 0.89 -8.37
CA ASP A 28 29.04 0.33 -7.12
C ASP A 28 27.81 -0.05 -6.29
N PHE A 29 27.45 -1.33 -6.35
CA PHE A 29 26.52 -1.91 -5.41
C PHE A 29 27.15 -1.79 -4.03
N LEU A 30 26.53 -1.04 -3.13
CA LEU A 30 26.85 -1.08 -1.72
C LEU A 30 26.78 -2.54 -1.25
N PRO A 31 27.75 -2.99 -0.42
CA PRO A 31 27.79 -4.39 -0.03
C PRO A 31 26.55 -4.78 0.79
N ASP A 32 26.07 -5.99 0.57
CA ASP A 32 24.93 -6.65 1.25
C ASP A 32 25.00 -6.66 2.80
N SER A 33 26.05 -6.14 3.39
CA SER A 33 26.30 -6.17 4.84
C SER A 33 25.56 -5.09 5.66
N ALA A 34 24.88 -4.12 5.01
CA ALA A 34 24.17 -3.05 5.73
C ALA A 34 22.71 -3.43 6.14
N TYR A 35 22.20 -4.57 5.70
CA TYR A 35 20.80 -4.99 5.91
C TYR A 35 20.58 -5.95 7.09
N ASN A 36 21.57 -6.19 7.91
CA ASN A 36 21.53 -7.24 8.95
C ASN A 36 21.41 -6.70 10.38
N THR A 37 20.71 -5.58 10.61
CA THR A 37 20.58 -4.97 11.94
C THR A 37 19.17 -4.97 12.54
N TYR A 38 18.29 -5.88 12.11
CA TYR A 38 17.11 -6.18 12.91
C TYR A 38 17.42 -7.38 13.82
N PRO A 39 17.26 -7.28 15.14
CA PRO A 39 17.47 -8.43 16.01
C PRO A 39 16.44 -9.49 15.65
N LEU A 40 16.92 -10.66 15.21
CA LEU A 40 16.16 -11.90 15.03
C LEU A 40 15.72 -12.42 16.41
N LEU A 41 14.81 -11.73 17.08
CA LEU A 41 14.19 -12.14 18.34
C LEU A 41 12.71 -12.44 18.11
N PHE A 42 12.41 -13.21 17.06
CA PHE A 42 11.15 -13.92 16.99
C PHE A 42 11.32 -15.33 17.54
N SER A 43 10.27 -15.83 18.21
CA SER A 43 10.26 -17.20 18.69
C SER A 43 10.58 -18.18 17.56
N LYS A 44 10.96 -19.39 17.93
CA LYS A 44 11.28 -20.49 16.99
C LYS A 44 10.20 -20.80 15.94
N ASN A 45 9.04 -20.15 15.98
CA ASN A 45 7.87 -20.47 15.17
C ASN A 45 7.49 -19.41 14.11
N MET A 46 8.06 -18.19 14.14
CA MET A 46 7.83 -17.15 13.12
C MET A 46 9.13 -16.84 12.38
N GLU A 47 9.32 -17.52 11.27
CA GLU A 47 10.46 -17.33 10.37
C GLU A 47 10.06 -16.39 9.22
N TYR A 48 10.96 -15.48 8.85
CA TYR A 48 10.80 -14.73 7.62
C TYR A 48 11.13 -15.56 6.41
N LEU A 49 10.18 -15.67 5.51
CA LEU A 49 10.34 -16.34 4.21
C LEU A 49 10.74 -15.31 3.16
N ASN A 50 11.64 -15.70 2.25
CA ASN A 50 11.86 -14.96 1.02
C ASN A 50 10.67 -15.13 0.06
N LYS A 51 10.66 -14.36 -1.02
CA LYS A 51 9.57 -14.32 -2.00
C LYS A 51 9.21 -15.71 -2.54
N GLU A 52 10.19 -16.47 -2.99
CA GLU A 52 9.99 -17.78 -3.63
C GLU A 52 9.40 -18.79 -2.65
N THR A 53 9.92 -18.84 -1.44
CA THR A 53 9.45 -19.73 -0.37
C THR A 53 8.05 -19.33 0.10
N ALA A 54 7.77 -18.02 0.21
CA ALA A 54 6.45 -17.53 0.59
C ALA A 54 5.40 -17.89 -0.45
N ILE A 55 5.69 -17.69 -1.75
CA ILE A 55 4.80 -18.07 -2.86
C ILE A 55 4.49 -19.58 -2.79
N ALA A 56 5.53 -20.42 -2.70
CA ALA A 56 5.37 -21.86 -2.64
C ALA A 56 4.51 -22.29 -1.44
N ARG A 57 4.76 -21.70 -0.26
CA ARG A 57 4.02 -22.00 0.96
C ARG A 57 2.55 -21.56 0.89
N MET A 58 2.27 -20.40 0.32
CA MET A 58 0.90 -19.93 0.12
C MET A 58 0.14 -20.83 -0.85
N ASN A 59 0.76 -21.21 -1.95
CA ASN A 59 0.16 -22.12 -2.94
C ASN A 59 -0.14 -23.52 -2.33
N GLU A 60 0.79 -24.06 -1.57
CA GLU A 60 0.63 -25.34 -0.87
C GLU A 60 -0.56 -25.32 0.10
N LEU A 61 -0.62 -24.30 0.98
CA LEU A 61 -1.68 -24.17 1.99
C LEU A 61 -3.05 -23.93 1.33
N SER A 62 -3.10 -23.09 0.31
CA SER A 62 -4.33 -22.79 -0.42
C SER A 62 -4.85 -24.03 -1.18
N THR A 63 -3.97 -24.77 -1.87
CA THR A 63 -4.31 -26.02 -2.58
C THR A 63 -4.85 -27.07 -1.60
N SER A 64 -4.31 -27.11 -0.38
CA SER A 64 -4.72 -28.04 0.67
C SER A 64 -5.93 -27.55 1.48
N HIS A 65 -6.51 -26.39 1.15
CA HIS A 65 -7.60 -25.74 1.88
C HIS A 65 -7.29 -25.57 3.38
N VAL A 66 -6.03 -25.31 3.72
CA VAL A 66 -5.59 -25.01 5.09
C VAL A 66 -5.65 -23.51 5.30
N PRO A 67 -6.52 -22.97 6.18
CA PRO A 67 -6.58 -21.53 6.44
C PRO A 67 -5.25 -21.01 6.98
N PHE A 68 -4.75 -19.92 6.39
CA PHE A 68 -3.49 -19.28 6.78
C PHE A 68 -3.59 -17.78 6.74
N ILE A 69 -2.74 -17.13 7.55
CA ILE A 69 -2.47 -15.70 7.46
C ILE A 69 -1.18 -15.46 6.68
N PHE A 70 -1.08 -14.28 6.09
CA PHE A 70 0.15 -13.80 5.45
C PHE A 70 0.39 -12.32 5.79
N ILE A 71 1.67 -11.97 5.91
CA ILE A 71 2.15 -10.61 6.15
C ILE A 71 3.37 -10.45 5.26
N ILE A 72 3.35 -9.49 4.34
CA ILE A 72 4.40 -9.30 3.32
C ILE A 72 4.85 -7.84 3.40
N ASP A 73 6.17 -7.60 3.45
CA ASP A 73 6.71 -6.26 3.49
C ASP A 73 6.58 -5.52 2.14
N TYR A 74 6.83 -4.20 2.15
CA TYR A 74 6.66 -3.34 0.97
C TYR A 74 7.49 -3.79 -0.23
N GLU A 75 8.72 -4.24 -0.02
CA GLU A 75 9.61 -4.69 -1.07
C GLU A 75 9.40 -6.17 -1.48
N ALA A 76 8.46 -6.86 -0.82
CA ALA A 76 8.21 -8.29 -1.01
C ALA A 76 9.45 -9.19 -0.77
N LYS A 77 10.35 -8.74 0.11
CA LYS A 77 11.58 -9.45 0.50
C LYS A 77 11.40 -10.33 1.72
N ARG A 78 10.54 -9.91 2.65
CA ARG A 78 10.27 -10.60 3.92
C ARG A 78 8.79 -10.89 4.02
N SER A 79 8.45 -12.14 4.27
CA SER A 79 7.08 -12.60 4.41
C SER A 79 6.92 -13.52 5.60
N ILE A 80 5.76 -13.47 6.25
CA ILE A 80 5.30 -14.44 7.23
C ILE A 80 4.09 -15.15 6.63
N VAL A 81 4.10 -16.48 6.58
CA VAL A 81 2.98 -17.29 6.08
C VAL A 81 2.75 -18.44 7.06
N LEU A 82 1.67 -18.37 7.81
CA LEU A 82 1.37 -19.33 8.89
C LEU A 82 -0.06 -19.85 8.81
N PRO A 83 -0.28 -21.18 8.97
CA PRO A 83 -1.61 -21.69 9.24
C PRO A 83 -2.25 -20.97 10.44
N VAL A 84 -3.52 -20.60 10.35
CA VAL A 84 -4.25 -19.91 11.44
C VAL A 84 -4.12 -20.67 12.76
N SER A 85 -4.20 -22.01 12.71
CA SER A 85 -4.08 -22.90 13.89
C SER A 85 -2.68 -22.93 14.52
N LYS A 86 -1.67 -22.35 13.87
CA LYS A 86 -0.28 -22.29 14.36
C LYS A 86 0.14 -20.89 14.83
N VAL A 87 -0.74 -19.92 14.72
CA VAL A 87 -0.44 -18.55 15.19
C VAL A 87 -0.50 -18.51 16.71
N ASN A 88 0.64 -18.16 17.33
CA ASN A 88 0.70 -17.97 18.78
C ASN A 88 0.18 -16.56 19.15
N PRO A 89 -0.92 -16.44 19.92
CA PRO A 89 -1.48 -15.14 20.29
C PRO A 89 -0.59 -14.30 21.23
N ASP A 90 0.43 -14.89 21.86
CA ASP A 90 1.43 -14.16 22.65
C ASP A 90 2.48 -13.45 21.78
N GLU A 91 2.50 -13.72 20.47
CA GLU A 91 3.47 -13.20 19.51
C GLU A 91 2.82 -12.47 18.35
N CYS A 92 1.62 -12.91 17.93
CA CYS A 92 0.86 -12.33 16.84
C CYS A 92 -0.61 -12.33 17.16
N LEU A 93 -1.22 -11.14 17.22
CA LEU A 93 -2.67 -10.97 17.26
C LEU A 93 -3.11 -10.37 15.91
N PHE A 94 -4.20 -10.88 15.39
CA PHE A 94 -4.82 -10.35 14.20
C PHE A 94 -6.36 -10.37 14.32
N ASP A 95 -6.97 -9.42 13.62
CA ASP A 95 -8.41 -9.34 13.42
C ASP A 95 -8.67 -8.81 12.00
N PHE A 96 -9.09 -9.68 11.12
CA PHE A 96 -9.37 -9.38 9.71
C PHE A 96 -10.87 -9.46 9.40
N GLY A 97 -11.68 -9.16 10.40
CA GLY A 97 -13.13 -9.17 10.32
C GLY A 97 -13.72 -10.58 10.45
N THR A 98 -13.62 -11.41 9.42
CA THR A 98 -14.17 -12.77 9.41
C THR A 98 -13.27 -13.79 10.10
N VAL A 99 -11.98 -13.54 10.19
CA VAL A 99 -10.99 -14.42 10.84
C VAL A 99 -10.18 -13.62 11.86
N SER A 100 -10.16 -14.08 13.10
CA SER A 100 -9.49 -13.41 14.21
C SER A 100 -8.99 -14.41 15.24
N ASN A 101 -7.86 -14.13 15.89
CA ASN A 101 -7.42 -14.83 17.10
C ASN A 101 -7.46 -13.91 18.34
N ALA A 102 -8.07 -12.74 18.22
CA ALA A 102 -8.03 -11.68 19.23
C ALA A 102 -9.23 -11.64 20.17
N ALA A 103 -10.15 -12.63 20.10
CA ALA A 103 -11.41 -12.60 20.85
C ALA A 103 -11.24 -12.50 22.40
N GLN A 104 -10.13 -12.96 22.94
CA GLN A 104 -9.81 -12.89 24.37
C GLN A 104 -8.71 -11.87 24.69
N ALA A 105 -8.20 -11.13 23.68
CA ALA A 105 -7.18 -10.15 23.90
C ALA A 105 -7.73 -8.92 24.63
N GLN A 106 -7.08 -8.55 25.72
CA GLN A 106 -7.45 -7.37 26.52
C GLN A 106 -6.22 -6.45 26.63
N ALA A 107 -6.48 -5.14 26.68
CA ALA A 107 -5.45 -4.15 26.98
C ALA A 107 -5.05 -4.27 28.46
N GLU A 108 -3.76 -4.16 28.73
CA GLU A 108 -3.23 -4.11 30.10
C GLU A 108 -3.36 -2.70 30.67
N ASN A 109 -3.13 -1.67 29.82
CA ASN A 109 -3.29 -0.28 30.19
C ASN A 109 -4.66 0.25 29.71
N THR A 110 -5.51 0.64 30.67
CA THR A 110 -6.85 1.22 30.44
C THR A 110 -6.91 2.73 30.72
N GLU A 111 -5.80 3.35 31.07
CA GLU A 111 -5.74 4.79 31.34
C GLU A 111 -6.06 5.63 30.09
N ALA A 112 -6.33 6.92 30.31
CA ALA A 112 -6.49 7.87 29.22
C ALA A 112 -5.24 7.89 28.32
N VAL A 113 -5.46 7.94 27.00
CA VAL A 113 -4.39 7.89 26.02
C VAL A 113 -3.59 9.17 26.06
N SER A 114 -2.28 9.07 26.31
CA SER A 114 -1.31 10.11 26.02
C SER A 114 -0.71 9.83 24.65
N TRP A 115 -0.75 10.80 23.73
CA TRP A 115 -0.24 10.64 22.37
C TRP A 115 0.43 11.92 21.90
N GLN A 116 1.71 11.83 21.54
CA GLN A 116 2.48 12.94 21.01
C GLN A 116 3.32 12.47 19.82
N GLY A 117 3.15 13.11 18.67
CA GLY A 117 3.99 12.93 17.48
C GLY A 117 5.05 14.04 17.37
N ASN A 118 6.28 13.65 17.08
CA ASN A 118 7.38 14.57 16.77
C ASN A 118 7.59 14.58 15.25
N PHE A 119 6.88 15.46 14.55
CA PHE A 119 6.88 15.53 13.09
C PHE A 119 8.22 16.03 12.54
N PRO A 120 8.64 15.58 11.34
CA PRO A 120 9.74 16.20 10.62
C PRO A 120 9.47 17.71 10.44
N THR A 121 10.51 18.53 10.42
CA THR A 121 10.28 19.96 10.17
C THR A 121 9.68 20.20 8.78
N PRO A 122 8.94 21.32 8.56
CA PRO A 122 8.42 21.66 7.24
C PRO A 122 9.49 21.64 6.14
N GLU A 123 10.71 22.10 6.46
CA GLU A 123 11.84 22.11 5.53
C GLU A 123 12.32 20.69 5.16
N THR A 124 12.31 19.77 6.13
CA THR A 124 12.68 18.37 5.91
C THR A 124 11.66 17.68 5.01
N TYR A 125 10.36 17.84 5.30
CA TYR A 125 9.30 17.28 4.49
C TYR A 125 9.31 17.87 3.06
N ARG A 126 9.52 19.18 2.95
CA ARG A 126 9.59 19.88 1.67
C ARG A 126 10.70 19.34 0.78
N LYS A 127 11.89 19.02 1.31
CA LYS A 127 12.96 18.42 0.51
C LYS A 127 12.54 17.12 -0.17
N SER A 128 11.85 16.23 0.57
CA SER A 128 11.31 14.99 0.01
C SER A 128 10.23 15.29 -1.04
N PHE A 129 9.37 16.26 -0.76
CA PHE A 129 8.34 16.69 -1.70
C PHE A 129 8.93 17.30 -2.99
N ASP A 130 9.93 18.17 -2.88
CA ASP A 130 10.61 18.80 -4.03
C ASP A 130 11.26 17.74 -4.95
N THR A 131 11.86 16.68 -4.37
CA THR A 131 12.37 15.52 -5.13
C THR A 131 11.26 14.90 -5.97
N VAL A 132 10.14 14.58 -5.34
CA VAL A 132 8.98 13.98 -6.01
C VAL A 132 8.37 14.91 -7.06
N GLU A 133 8.23 16.20 -6.73
CA GLU A 133 7.66 17.22 -7.61
C GLU A 133 8.45 17.36 -8.92
N ASN A 134 9.78 17.24 -8.87
CA ASN A 134 10.63 17.28 -10.07
C ASN A 134 10.28 16.14 -11.05
N TYR A 135 10.09 14.92 -10.57
CA TYR A 135 9.69 13.78 -11.41
C TYR A 135 8.28 13.93 -11.96
N LEU A 136 7.34 14.46 -11.16
CA LEU A 136 5.97 14.75 -11.58
C LEU A 136 5.93 15.83 -12.66
N LYS A 137 6.69 16.92 -12.51
CA LYS A 137 6.78 18.02 -13.50
C LYS A 137 7.46 17.58 -14.78
N ALA A 138 8.45 16.68 -14.71
CA ALA A 138 9.08 16.08 -15.88
C ALA A 138 8.17 15.11 -16.64
N GLY A 139 7.04 14.68 -16.05
CA GLY A 139 6.16 13.68 -16.62
C GLY A 139 6.67 12.24 -16.50
N ASP A 140 7.72 12.02 -15.74
CA ASP A 140 8.31 10.69 -15.48
C ASP A 140 7.38 9.78 -14.69
N ILE A 141 6.60 10.37 -13.79
CA ILE A 141 5.55 9.74 -12.99
C ILE A 141 4.30 10.63 -12.99
N SER A 142 3.12 10.05 -12.80
CA SER A 142 1.85 10.78 -12.74
C SER A 142 1.26 10.85 -11.32
N LEU A 143 1.59 9.88 -10.50
CA LEU A 143 1.14 9.75 -9.11
C LEU A 143 2.24 9.05 -8.31
N ILE A 144 2.44 9.49 -7.07
CA ILE A 144 3.32 8.82 -6.09
C ILE A 144 2.71 8.93 -4.69
N ASN A 145 2.86 7.89 -3.89
CA ASN A 145 2.54 7.96 -2.47
C ASN A 145 3.81 8.33 -1.70
N LEU A 146 3.92 9.60 -1.29
CA LEU A 146 5.04 10.12 -0.50
C LEU A 146 4.72 9.97 0.99
N THR A 147 5.65 9.38 1.74
CA THR A 147 5.44 9.08 3.14
C THR A 147 6.58 9.60 4.02
N CYS A 148 6.33 9.70 5.31
CA CYS A 148 7.35 10.01 6.29
C CYS A 148 7.17 9.21 7.58
N ARG A 149 8.24 9.14 8.35
CA ARG A 149 8.36 8.47 9.63
C ARG A 149 8.29 9.51 10.75
N VAL A 150 7.35 9.34 11.66
CA VAL A 150 7.08 10.26 12.77
C VAL A 150 7.38 9.54 14.09
N PRO A 151 8.44 9.91 14.82
CA PRO A 151 8.64 9.44 16.19
C PRO A 151 7.41 9.77 17.04
N VAL A 152 6.93 8.80 17.82
CA VAL A 152 5.78 9.01 18.71
C VAL A 152 6.08 8.59 20.12
N SER A 153 5.46 9.31 21.08
CA SER A 153 5.46 8.98 22.49
C SER A 153 4.05 8.71 22.95
N THR A 154 3.85 7.62 23.68
CA THR A 154 2.56 7.22 24.24
C THR A 154 2.75 6.42 25.53
N ASN A 155 1.72 6.38 26.37
CA ASN A 155 1.66 5.51 27.55
C ASN A 155 1.19 4.09 27.23
N LEU A 156 0.92 3.77 25.95
CA LEU A 156 0.40 2.48 25.52
C LEU A 156 1.51 1.62 24.90
N SER A 157 1.50 0.34 25.18
CA SER A 157 2.24 -0.66 24.41
C SER A 157 1.62 -0.86 23.02
N LEU A 158 2.37 -1.45 22.08
CA LEU A 158 1.81 -1.82 20.76
C LEU A 158 0.61 -2.78 20.91
N ARG A 159 0.65 -3.66 21.92
CA ARG A 159 -0.43 -4.60 22.21
C ARG A 159 -1.66 -3.88 22.78
N ASP A 160 -1.50 -2.90 23.67
CA ASP A 160 -2.62 -2.08 24.16
C ASP A 160 -3.28 -1.30 23.01
N ILE A 161 -2.48 -0.74 22.10
CA ILE A 161 -2.98 -0.06 20.90
C ILE A 161 -3.82 -1.03 20.06
N PHE A 162 -3.33 -2.25 19.80
CA PHE A 162 -4.11 -3.27 19.07
C PHE A 162 -5.44 -3.58 19.74
N CYS A 163 -5.43 -3.81 21.04
CA CYS A 163 -6.65 -4.18 21.79
C CYS A 163 -7.69 -3.05 21.83
N ARG A 164 -7.23 -1.79 21.87
CA ARG A 164 -8.08 -0.61 22.02
C ARG A 164 -8.46 0.07 20.70
N ALA A 165 -7.70 -0.18 19.62
CA ALA A 165 -7.97 0.42 18.32
C ALA A 165 -9.19 -0.21 17.65
N GLU A 166 -10.00 0.64 17.01
CA GLU A 166 -11.12 0.22 16.16
C GLU A 166 -10.71 0.35 14.69
N ALA A 167 -10.63 -0.75 13.97
CA ALA A 167 -10.34 -0.77 12.55
C ALA A 167 -10.85 -2.06 11.91
N LYS A 168 -11.04 -2.02 10.58
CA LYS A 168 -11.51 -3.15 9.79
C LYS A 168 -10.50 -4.31 9.78
N TYR A 169 -9.21 -3.97 9.71
CA TYR A 169 -8.11 -4.93 9.74
C TYR A 169 -7.11 -4.50 10.79
N LYS A 170 -6.80 -5.40 11.72
CA LYS A 170 -5.82 -5.15 12.78
C LYS A 170 -4.79 -6.25 12.83
N LEU A 171 -3.54 -5.87 13.07
CA LEU A 171 -2.41 -6.77 13.26
C LEU A 171 -1.50 -6.22 14.34
N TRP A 172 -1.06 -7.09 15.25
CA TRP A 172 0.04 -6.82 16.16
C TRP A 172 1.06 -7.95 16.04
N LEU A 173 2.30 -7.58 15.86
CA LEU A 173 3.46 -8.45 16.01
C LEU A 173 4.28 -7.98 17.19
N LYS A 174 4.52 -8.88 18.13
CA LYS A 174 5.22 -8.60 19.39
C LYS A 174 6.52 -7.85 19.12
N ASP A 175 6.76 -6.77 19.90
CA ASP A 175 7.98 -5.94 19.86
C ASP A 175 8.36 -5.42 18.46
N THR A 176 7.45 -5.48 17.49
CA THR A 176 7.73 -5.12 16.09
C THR A 176 6.79 -4.05 15.57
N LEU A 177 5.49 -4.32 15.53
CA LEU A 177 4.53 -3.42 14.91
C LEU A 177 3.10 -3.58 15.44
N VAL A 178 2.30 -2.54 15.23
CA VAL A 178 0.85 -2.61 15.22
C VAL A 178 0.30 -1.87 14.00
N CYS A 179 -0.71 -2.47 13.37
CA CYS A 179 -1.39 -1.91 12.21
C CYS A 179 -2.90 -1.95 12.44
N PHE A 180 -3.61 -0.88 12.03
CA PHE A 180 -5.06 -0.76 12.13
C PHE A 180 -5.65 -0.13 10.86
N SER A 181 -5.60 -0.90 9.77
CA SER A 181 -5.91 -0.44 8.42
C SER A 181 -7.40 -0.45 8.09
N PRO A 182 -7.90 0.58 7.40
CA PRO A 182 -9.23 0.58 6.80
C PRO A 182 -9.25 0.06 5.35
N GLU A 183 -8.08 -0.05 4.68
CA GLU A 183 -7.97 -0.20 3.23
C GLU A 183 -7.85 -1.66 2.82
N ILE A 184 -8.78 -2.12 1.98
CA ILE A 184 -8.71 -3.43 1.33
C ILE A 184 -7.61 -3.38 0.25
N PHE A 185 -6.74 -4.39 0.23
CA PHE A 185 -5.82 -4.59 -0.88
C PHE A 185 -6.53 -5.31 -2.02
N VAL A 186 -6.76 -6.61 -1.88
CA VAL A 186 -7.58 -7.42 -2.77
C VAL A 186 -8.41 -8.44 -1.99
N ARG A 187 -9.55 -8.81 -2.56
CA ARG A 187 -10.38 -9.92 -2.13
C ARG A 187 -10.53 -10.93 -3.25
N ILE A 188 -10.65 -12.19 -2.90
CA ILE A 188 -11.02 -13.24 -3.85
C ILE A 188 -12.22 -13.98 -3.26
N GLU A 189 -13.31 -13.98 -4.02
CA GLU A 189 -14.54 -14.70 -3.67
C GLU A 189 -15.16 -15.27 -4.95
N ASN A 190 -15.62 -16.51 -4.91
CA ASN A 190 -16.29 -17.16 -6.05
C ASN A 190 -15.49 -17.14 -7.38
N GLY A 191 -14.14 -17.17 -7.27
CA GLY A 191 -13.25 -17.10 -8.44
C GLY A 191 -13.14 -15.70 -9.06
N GLU A 192 -13.59 -14.66 -8.37
CA GLU A 192 -13.39 -13.26 -8.75
C GLU A 192 -12.45 -12.57 -7.78
N ILE A 193 -11.46 -11.86 -8.33
CA ILE A 193 -10.61 -10.93 -7.57
C ILE A 193 -11.22 -9.54 -7.62
N SER A 194 -11.22 -8.82 -6.50
CA SER A 194 -11.76 -7.47 -6.41
C SER A 194 -10.84 -6.54 -5.63
N SER A 195 -10.83 -5.26 -5.98
CA SER A 195 -10.16 -4.19 -5.25
C SER A 195 -11.06 -2.96 -5.19
N TYR A 196 -10.87 -2.15 -4.13
CA TYR A 196 -11.77 -1.06 -3.78
C TYR A 196 -11.01 0.26 -3.64
N PRO A 197 -10.52 0.84 -4.75
CA PRO A 197 -9.81 2.12 -4.69
C PRO A 197 -10.71 3.22 -4.12
N MET A 198 -10.13 3.97 -3.18
CA MET A 198 -10.80 5.07 -2.48
C MET A 198 -10.02 6.37 -2.70
N LYS A 199 -10.71 7.45 -3.05
CA LYS A 199 -10.16 8.80 -3.18
C LYS A 199 -11.19 9.84 -2.84
N GLY A 200 -10.73 10.91 -2.18
CA GLY A 200 -11.60 12.01 -1.77
C GLY A 200 -12.42 11.69 -0.53
N THR A 201 -12.38 12.60 0.42
CA THR A 201 -13.21 12.57 1.62
C THR A 201 -13.71 13.97 1.91
N ILE A 202 -14.93 14.06 2.41
CA ILE A 202 -15.54 15.32 2.85
C ILE A 202 -16.28 15.11 4.17
N ASN A 203 -16.36 16.14 5.01
CA ASN A 203 -17.17 16.07 6.22
C ASN A 203 -18.65 15.87 5.83
N ALA A 204 -19.28 14.81 6.34
CA ALA A 204 -20.66 14.47 6.03
C ALA A 204 -21.69 15.48 6.59
N ASP A 205 -21.31 16.25 7.63
CA ASP A 205 -22.17 17.27 8.23
C ASP A 205 -22.22 18.57 7.40
N GLN A 206 -21.38 18.68 6.37
CA GLN A 206 -21.40 19.82 5.45
C GLN A 206 -22.66 19.74 4.55
N PRO A 207 -23.41 20.82 4.39
CA PRO A 207 -24.53 20.85 3.44
C PRO A 207 -24.08 20.43 2.03
N ASP A 208 -24.86 19.60 1.38
CA ASP A 208 -24.60 19.08 0.02
C ASP A 208 -23.25 18.36 -0.16
N ALA A 209 -22.67 17.79 0.92
CA ALA A 209 -21.36 17.17 0.93
C ALA A 209 -21.18 16.14 -0.20
N GLU A 210 -22.18 15.27 -0.43
CA GLU A 210 -22.13 14.27 -1.49
C GLU A 210 -22.09 14.91 -2.87
N ALA A 211 -22.92 15.92 -3.13
CA ALA A 211 -22.92 16.64 -4.40
C ALA A 211 -21.59 17.38 -4.63
N ILE A 212 -21.00 17.96 -3.58
CA ILE A 212 -19.71 18.66 -3.66
C ILE A 212 -18.61 17.69 -4.06
N ILE A 213 -18.46 16.57 -3.35
CA ILE A 213 -17.36 15.61 -3.63
C ILE A 213 -17.55 14.93 -5.00
N MET A 214 -18.78 14.63 -5.40
CA MET A 214 -19.07 14.00 -6.69
C MET A 214 -18.82 14.93 -7.89
N ASN A 215 -18.99 16.26 -7.71
CA ASN A 215 -18.75 17.26 -8.74
C ASN A 215 -17.32 17.85 -8.73
N ASP A 216 -16.48 17.46 -7.78
CA ASP A 216 -15.07 17.88 -7.76
C ASP A 216 -14.30 17.23 -8.91
N VAL A 217 -13.90 18.05 -9.89
CA VAL A 217 -13.20 17.61 -11.10
C VAL A 217 -11.81 17.06 -10.78
N LYS A 218 -11.10 17.69 -9.83
CA LYS A 218 -9.76 17.24 -9.42
C LYS A 218 -9.83 15.84 -8.78
N GLU A 219 -10.72 15.67 -7.82
CA GLU A 219 -10.92 14.38 -7.16
C GLU A 219 -11.38 13.31 -8.15
N ALA A 220 -12.20 13.67 -9.16
CA ALA A 220 -12.62 12.75 -10.22
C ALA A 220 -11.45 12.27 -11.09
N GLU A 221 -10.55 13.17 -11.51
CA GLU A 221 -9.36 12.84 -12.31
C GLU A 221 -8.37 11.95 -11.52
N GLU A 222 -8.12 12.28 -10.25
CA GLU A 222 -7.27 11.48 -9.38
C GLU A 222 -7.86 10.08 -9.16
N HIS A 223 -9.17 10.00 -8.91
CA HIS A 223 -9.88 8.74 -8.73
C HIS A 223 -9.82 7.86 -9.99
N GLN A 224 -10.03 8.46 -11.17
CA GLN A 224 -9.92 7.76 -12.44
C GLN A 224 -8.53 7.16 -12.65
N SER A 225 -7.48 7.91 -12.30
CA SER A 225 -6.09 7.47 -12.43
C SER A 225 -5.82 6.24 -11.56
N VAL A 226 -6.32 6.24 -10.31
CA VAL A 226 -6.16 5.09 -9.39
C VAL A 226 -6.98 3.89 -9.86
N VAL A 227 -8.21 4.09 -10.34
CA VAL A 227 -9.04 3.00 -10.89
C VAL A 227 -8.34 2.36 -12.09
N GLN A 228 -7.74 3.16 -12.99
CA GLN A 228 -6.99 2.61 -14.11
C GLN A 228 -5.77 1.81 -13.66
N LEU A 229 -5.02 2.31 -12.69
CA LEU A 229 -3.86 1.60 -12.11
C LEU A 229 -4.27 0.24 -11.53
N ILE A 230 -5.38 0.17 -10.80
CA ILE A 230 -5.92 -1.10 -10.26
C ILE A 230 -6.38 -2.03 -11.37
N ARG A 231 -7.02 -1.52 -12.43
CA ARG A 231 -7.38 -2.35 -13.59
C ARG A 231 -6.16 -2.98 -14.26
N ASP A 232 -5.08 -2.20 -14.41
CA ASP A 232 -3.83 -2.67 -15.00
C ASP A 232 -3.18 -3.73 -14.12
N ASP A 233 -3.19 -3.53 -12.80
CA ASP A 233 -2.69 -4.52 -11.82
C ASP A 233 -3.50 -5.83 -11.92
N LEU A 234 -4.83 -5.78 -11.81
CA LEU A 234 -5.67 -6.98 -11.87
C LEU A 234 -5.61 -7.69 -13.23
N SER A 235 -5.35 -6.96 -14.32
CA SER A 235 -5.22 -7.54 -15.66
C SER A 235 -3.99 -8.46 -15.81
N GLN A 236 -3.05 -8.41 -14.88
CA GLN A 236 -1.90 -9.32 -14.89
C GLN A 236 -2.25 -10.74 -14.45
N VAL A 237 -3.37 -10.93 -13.74
CA VAL A 237 -3.76 -12.20 -13.13
C VAL A 237 -5.16 -12.67 -13.51
N ALA A 238 -6.00 -11.78 -14.01
CA ALA A 238 -7.38 -12.06 -14.37
C ALA A 238 -7.59 -12.14 -15.88
N GLU A 239 -8.44 -13.06 -16.33
CA GLU A 239 -8.79 -13.26 -17.75
C GLU A 239 -9.64 -12.11 -18.30
N LYS A 240 -10.41 -11.45 -17.43
CA LYS A 240 -11.28 -10.31 -17.75
C LYS A 240 -11.33 -9.38 -16.54
N VAL A 241 -11.17 -8.08 -16.77
CA VAL A 241 -11.27 -7.05 -15.73
C VAL A 241 -12.33 -6.02 -16.12
N TRP A 242 -13.17 -5.62 -15.15
CA TRP A 242 -14.20 -4.59 -15.35
C TRP A 242 -14.36 -3.73 -14.09
N VAL A 243 -14.98 -2.57 -14.24
CA VAL A 243 -15.40 -1.72 -13.13
C VAL A 243 -16.85 -2.07 -12.81
N GLU A 244 -17.08 -2.66 -11.64
CA GLU A 244 -18.42 -3.07 -11.19
C GLU A 244 -19.23 -1.86 -10.74
N ARG A 245 -18.61 -0.99 -9.95
CA ARG A 245 -19.20 0.28 -9.51
C ARG A 245 -18.16 1.38 -9.60
N TYR A 246 -18.52 2.51 -10.21
CA TYR A 246 -17.62 3.64 -10.38
C TYR A 246 -18.06 4.83 -9.56
N ARG A 247 -17.15 5.38 -8.73
CA ARG A 247 -17.31 6.58 -7.91
C ARG A 247 -18.63 6.62 -7.14
N TYR A 248 -18.92 5.60 -6.36
CA TYR A 248 -20.02 5.62 -5.40
C TYR A 248 -19.56 6.21 -4.07
N THR A 249 -20.48 6.69 -3.27
CA THR A 249 -20.20 7.29 -1.97
C THR A 249 -20.45 6.29 -0.84
N ASP A 250 -19.54 6.29 0.15
CA ASP A 250 -19.67 5.56 1.40
C ASP A 250 -19.71 6.54 2.56
N LEU A 251 -20.70 6.42 3.45
CA LEU A 251 -20.76 7.13 4.72
C LEU A 251 -19.94 6.36 5.77
N LEU A 252 -18.87 6.96 6.24
CA LEU A 252 -18.00 6.39 7.26
C LEU A 252 -18.19 7.11 8.58
N HIS A 253 -18.51 6.35 9.63
CA HIS A 253 -18.59 6.84 11.00
C HIS A 253 -17.19 6.76 11.63
N THR A 254 -16.65 7.89 12.03
CA THR A 254 -15.33 7.96 12.68
C THR A 254 -15.45 8.58 14.08
N ASN A 255 -14.45 8.37 14.92
CA ASN A 255 -14.36 9.00 16.23
C ASN A 255 -14.15 10.54 16.17
N ARG A 256 -13.95 11.11 14.97
CA ARG A 256 -13.80 12.54 14.72
C ARG A 256 -14.96 13.17 13.95
N GLY A 257 -16.06 12.43 13.80
CA GLY A 257 -17.23 12.82 13.01
C GLY A 257 -17.46 11.91 11.81
N ASN A 258 -18.54 12.14 11.10
CA ASN A 258 -18.90 11.37 9.92
C ASN A 258 -18.24 11.96 8.69
N ILE A 259 -17.76 11.11 7.79
CA ILE A 259 -17.20 11.51 6.50
C ILE A 259 -17.88 10.76 5.37
N ILE A 260 -18.05 11.43 4.23
CA ILE A 260 -18.38 10.79 2.96
C ILE A 260 -17.08 10.57 2.20
N GLN A 261 -16.89 9.35 1.70
CA GLN A 261 -15.75 8.95 0.90
C GLN A 261 -16.21 8.44 -0.46
N THR A 262 -15.49 8.75 -1.54
CA THR A 262 -15.75 8.14 -2.84
C THR A 262 -14.92 6.89 -3.02
N SER A 263 -15.58 5.82 -3.50
CA SER A 263 -15.01 4.52 -3.74
C SER A 263 -15.36 4.02 -5.14
N SER A 264 -14.58 3.11 -5.69
CA SER A 264 -14.96 2.28 -6.83
C SER A 264 -14.72 0.81 -6.50
N GLU A 265 -15.36 -0.06 -7.26
CA GLU A 265 -15.15 -1.50 -7.17
C GLU A 265 -14.68 -2.00 -8.53
N VAL A 266 -13.46 -2.53 -8.56
CA VAL A 266 -12.86 -3.13 -9.75
C VAL A 266 -12.78 -4.63 -9.52
N ARG A 267 -13.29 -5.41 -10.47
CA ARG A 267 -13.28 -6.88 -10.42
C ARG A 267 -12.54 -7.50 -11.57
N GLY A 268 -12.06 -8.70 -11.36
CA GLY A 268 -11.46 -9.53 -12.39
C GLY A 268 -11.82 -11.00 -12.23
N LYS A 269 -12.10 -11.69 -13.33
CA LYS A 269 -12.35 -13.14 -13.33
C LYS A 269 -11.02 -13.88 -13.32
N LEU A 270 -10.78 -14.67 -12.28
CA LEU A 270 -9.57 -15.52 -12.16
C LEU A 270 -9.75 -16.83 -12.94
N PRO A 271 -8.63 -17.48 -13.37
CA PRO A 271 -8.64 -18.84 -13.85
C PRO A 271 -9.22 -19.81 -12.81
N GLU A 272 -9.80 -20.93 -13.23
CA GLU A 272 -10.44 -21.90 -12.33
C GLU A 272 -9.47 -22.48 -11.29
N ASP A 273 -8.18 -22.61 -11.65
CA ASP A 273 -7.12 -23.14 -10.79
C ASP A 273 -6.43 -22.09 -9.91
N TRP A 274 -7.01 -20.90 -9.74
CA TRP A 274 -6.42 -19.77 -9.00
C TRP A 274 -5.95 -20.15 -7.59
N HIS A 275 -6.68 -21.03 -6.91
CA HIS A 275 -6.35 -21.50 -5.57
C HIS A 275 -5.01 -22.23 -5.49
N THR A 276 -4.51 -22.79 -6.59
CA THR A 276 -3.18 -23.39 -6.66
C THR A 276 -2.05 -22.38 -6.89
N LYS A 277 -2.41 -21.12 -7.16
CA LYS A 277 -1.49 -20.02 -7.56
C LYS A 277 -1.68 -18.74 -6.74
N VAL A 278 -2.30 -18.84 -5.57
CA VAL A 278 -2.65 -17.65 -4.76
C VAL A 278 -1.43 -16.81 -4.40
N GLY A 279 -0.29 -17.43 -4.10
CA GLY A 279 0.97 -16.72 -3.86
C GLY A 279 1.45 -15.99 -5.11
N ASN A 280 1.41 -16.61 -6.28
CA ASN A 280 1.78 -15.95 -7.54
C ASN A 280 0.87 -14.76 -7.82
N ILE A 281 -0.46 -14.92 -7.63
CA ILE A 281 -1.45 -13.84 -7.80
C ILE A 281 -1.11 -12.66 -6.91
N LEU A 282 -0.93 -12.86 -5.61
CA LEU A 282 -0.64 -11.78 -4.67
C LEU A 282 0.69 -11.08 -4.97
N PHE A 283 1.76 -11.84 -5.16
CA PHE A 283 3.10 -11.26 -5.38
C PHE A 283 3.23 -10.53 -6.71
N SER A 284 2.43 -10.86 -7.73
CA SER A 284 2.40 -10.08 -8.99
C SER A 284 1.77 -8.70 -8.82
N GLN A 285 0.93 -8.51 -7.81
CA GLN A 285 0.28 -7.23 -7.53
C GLN A 285 1.18 -6.29 -6.70
N LEU A 286 2.29 -6.79 -6.12
CA LEU A 286 3.15 -6.04 -5.21
C LEU A 286 4.23 -5.22 -5.94
N PRO A 287 4.63 -4.08 -5.36
CA PRO A 287 3.94 -3.39 -4.27
C PRO A 287 2.57 -2.89 -4.71
N ALA A 288 1.64 -2.73 -3.77
CA ALA A 288 0.27 -2.29 -4.07
C ALA A 288 0.27 -0.92 -4.76
N GLY A 289 -0.51 -0.80 -5.85
CA GLY A 289 -0.52 0.41 -6.69
C GLY A 289 -1.00 1.65 -5.93
N SER A 290 -2.03 1.50 -5.07
CA SER A 290 -2.65 2.61 -4.30
C SER A 290 -1.67 3.32 -3.36
N ILE A 291 -0.64 2.61 -2.89
CA ILE A 291 0.36 3.15 -1.95
C ILE A 291 1.75 3.30 -2.57
N THR A 292 1.88 3.08 -3.86
CA THR A 292 3.13 3.25 -4.61
C THR A 292 3.00 4.40 -5.58
N GLY A 293 2.23 4.25 -6.64
CA GLY A 293 2.00 5.24 -7.69
C GLY A 293 2.17 4.69 -9.10
N ALA A 294 2.23 5.59 -10.07
CA ALA A 294 2.24 5.24 -11.49
C ALA A 294 3.27 6.07 -12.30
N PRO A 295 4.04 5.43 -13.23
CA PRO A 295 4.20 4.00 -13.44
C PRO A 295 4.93 3.32 -12.27
N LYS A 296 4.46 2.16 -11.82
CA LYS A 296 4.91 1.48 -10.60
C LYS A 296 6.44 1.28 -10.56
N ALA A 297 7.03 0.76 -11.64
CA ALA A 297 8.47 0.47 -11.70
C ALA A 297 9.36 1.72 -11.52
N LYS A 298 8.96 2.88 -12.07
CA LYS A 298 9.68 4.15 -11.90
C LYS A 298 9.47 4.70 -10.50
N THR A 299 8.24 4.65 -10.00
CA THR A 299 7.85 5.26 -8.73
C THR A 299 8.56 4.63 -7.54
N VAL A 300 8.80 3.31 -7.54
CA VAL A 300 9.58 2.63 -6.49
C VAL A 300 10.97 3.26 -6.34
N GLY A 301 11.66 3.55 -7.43
CA GLY A 301 12.97 4.21 -7.40
C GLY A 301 12.90 5.64 -6.83
N VAL A 302 11.88 6.40 -7.23
CA VAL A 302 11.66 7.78 -6.72
C VAL A 302 11.32 7.78 -5.23
N ILE A 303 10.54 6.81 -4.75
CA ILE A 303 10.26 6.62 -3.32
C ILE A 303 11.56 6.41 -2.54
N ALA A 304 12.41 5.51 -3.01
CA ALA A 304 13.70 5.21 -2.36
C ALA A 304 14.65 6.43 -2.33
N GLU A 305 14.57 7.33 -3.32
CA GLU A 305 15.33 8.58 -3.36
C GLU A 305 14.75 9.66 -2.43
N ALA A 306 13.41 9.79 -2.41
CA ALA A 306 12.72 10.85 -1.67
C ALA A 306 12.56 10.57 -0.17
N GLU A 307 12.41 9.31 0.21
CA GLU A 307 12.18 8.89 1.59
C GLU A 307 13.50 8.48 2.25
N ASN A 308 13.82 9.06 3.41
CA ASN A 308 15.08 8.82 4.13
C ASN A 308 14.96 7.65 5.14
N TYR A 309 14.13 6.63 4.86
CA TYR A 309 13.93 5.47 5.72
C TYR A 309 13.40 4.27 4.93
N ASP A 310 13.58 3.08 5.48
CA ASP A 310 12.98 1.85 4.96
C ASP A 310 11.51 1.74 5.40
N ARG A 311 10.61 1.58 4.45
CA ARG A 311 9.19 1.35 4.75
C ARG A 311 8.97 0.06 5.54
N GLY A 312 9.77 -0.97 5.31
CA GLY A 312 9.63 -2.26 5.96
C GLY A 312 8.26 -2.88 5.71
N PHE A 313 7.52 -3.21 6.76
CA PHE A 313 6.15 -3.71 6.66
C PHE A 313 5.12 -2.62 6.40
N TYR A 314 5.42 -1.36 6.67
CA TYR A 314 4.54 -0.25 6.31
C TYR A 314 4.32 -0.21 4.80
N THR A 315 3.07 -0.07 4.37
CA THR A 315 2.65 -0.16 2.96
C THR A 315 2.87 -1.53 2.30
N GLY A 316 3.27 -2.54 3.06
CA GLY A 316 3.13 -3.93 2.66
C GLY A 316 1.69 -4.41 2.78
N VAL A 317 1.46 -5.71 2.72
CA VAL A 317 0.12 -6.30 2.76
C VAL A 317 -0.01 -7.38 3.83
N MET A 318 -1.20 -7.49 4.40
CA MET A 318 -1.57 -8.53 5.36
C MET A 318 -2.94 -9.10 4.99
N GLY A 319 -3.19 -10.35 5.36
CA GLY A 319 -4.48 -10.96 5.09
C GLY A 319 -4.53 -12.43 5.44
N TRP A 320 -5.59 -13.07 4.99
CA TRP A 320 -5.82 -14.50 5.18
C TRP A 320 -6.41 -15.15 3.92
N CYS A 321 -6.26 -16.45 3.83
CA CYS A 321 -6.81 -17.27 2.75
C CYS A 321 -7.11 -18.68 3.28
N ASP A 322 -8.17 -19.32 2.76
CA ASP A 322 -8.53 -20.72 3.08
C ASP A 322 -8.58 -21.64 1.86
N GLY A 323 -8.15 -21.13 0.70
CA GLY A 323 -8.20 -21.83 -0.59
C GLY A 323 -9.52 -21.67 -1.34
N ASN A 324 -10.59 -21.14 -0.72
CA ASN A 324 -11.85 -20.81 -1.37
C ASN A 324 -12.05 -19.31 -1.48
N GLN A 325 -11.49 -18.55 -0.55
CA GLN A 325 -11.56 -17.10 -0.50
C GLN A 325 -10.27 -16.52 0.09
N LEU A 326 -10.06 -15.24 -0.22
CA LEU A 326 -8.95 -14.45 0.30
C LEU A 326 -9.46 -13.04 0.65
N ASP A 327 -9.05 -12.53 1.80
CA ASP A 327 -9.26 -11.13 2.19
C ASP A 327 -7.96 -10.53 2.69
N SER A 328 -7.62 -9.34 2.18
CA SER A 328 -6.33 -8.71 2.47
C SER A 328 -6.44 -7.19 2.55
N SER A 329 -5.47 -6.61 3.23
CA SER A 329 -5.38 -5.18 3.51
C SER A 329 -3.99 -4.67 3.23
N VAL A 330 -3.90 -3.42 2.79
CA VAL A 330 -2.64 -2.66 2.77
C VAL A 330 -2.30 -2.22 4.20
N MET A 331 -1.07 -2.38 4.62
CA MET A 331 -0.63 -1.99 5.97
C MET A 331 -0.37 -0.47 6.06
N ILE A 332 -1.44 0.27 6.31
CA ILE A 332 -1.43 1.70 6.64
C ILE A 332 -2.03 1.93 8.03
N ARG A 333 -1.95 3.14 8.58
CA ARG A 333 -2.22 3.38 10.00
C ARG A 333 -1.36 2.45 10.84
N PHE A 334 -0.08 2.71 10.78
CA PHE A 334 0.95 1.75 11.14
C PHE A 334 1.96 2.37 12.11
N ILE A 335 2.31 1.62 13.13
CA ILE A 335 3.36 1.96 14.09
C ILE A 335 4.32 0.80 14.15
N ASP A 336 5.60 1.05 13.94
CA ASP A 336 6.65 0.09 14.26
C ASP A 336 7.49 0.51 15.46
N GLN A 337 8.25 -0.45 15.96
CA GLN A 337 9.18 -0.25 17.06
C GLN A 337 10.60 -0.58 16.60
N GLU A 338 11.51 0.36 16.75
CA GLU A 338 12.93 0.17 16.47
C GLU A 338 13.74 0.67 17.68
N GLU A 339 14.61 -0.18 18.19
CA GLU A 339 15.46 0.13 19.37
C GLU A 339 14.66 0.71 20.56
N GLY A 340 13.48 0.17 20.80
CA GLY A 340 12.58 0.60 21.87
C GLY A 340 11.83 1.91 21.62
N LYS A 341 12.01 2.55 20.46
CA LYS A 341 11.31 3.77 20.06
C LYS A 341 10.16 3.44 19.11
N LEU A 342 9.06 4.14 19.26
CA LEU A 342 7.88 3.97 18.41
C LEU A 342 7.88 5.00 17.28
N TYR A 343 7.49 4.54 16.09
CA TYR A 343 7.40 5.39 14.90
C TYR A 343 6.08 5.15 14.18
N PHE A 344 5.29 6.20 14.08
CA PHE A 344 4.12 6.19 13.20
C PHE A 344 4.56 6.51 11.77
N LYS A 345 4.10 5.73 10.80
CA LYS A 345 4.37 6.00 9.38
C LYS A 345 3.10 6.48 8.71
N ALA A 346 3.18 7.61 8.01
CA ALA A 346 2.05 8.24 7.34
C ALA A 346 2.48 8.92 6.05
N GLY A 347 1.53 9.04 5.12
CA GLY A 347 1.75 9.72 3.85
C GLY A 347 0.48 9.88 3.05
N GLY A 348 0.63 10.38 1.83
CA GLY A 348 -0.48 10.64 0.91
C GLY A 348 -0.06 10.56 -0.55
N GLY A 349 -1.04 10.50 -1.43
CA GLY A 349 -0.84 10.52 -2.87
C GLY A 349 -0.51 11.92 -3.36
N VAL A 350 0.64 12.08 -4.00
CA VAL A 350 1.12 13.34 -4.56
C VAL A 350 1.04 13.29 -6.09
N THR A 351 0.48 14.33 -6.68
CA THR A 351 0.38 14.55 -8.13
C THR A 351 1.03 15.89 -8.50
N ALA A 352 1.16 16.20 -9.78
CA ALA A 352 1.71 17.47 -10.25
C ALA A 352 0.90 18.72 -9.78
N ARG A 353 -0.32 18.53 -9.24
CA ARG A 353 -1.17 19.60 -8.70
C ARG A 353 -1.11 19.71 -7.17
N SER A 354 -0.43 18.79 -6.50
CA SER A 354 -0.30 18.79 -5.03
C SER A 354 0.52 19.98 -4.55
N GLN A 355 0.23 20.43 -3.33
CA GLN A 355 0.92 21.51 -2.63
C GLN A 355 1.53 20.93 -1.35
N TRP A 356 2.82 21.10 -1.16
CA TRP A 356 3.55 20.46 -0.07
C TRP A 356 2.98 20.81 1.33
N GLU A 357 2.47 22.04 1.52
CA GLU A 357 1.86 22.45 2.79
C GLU A 357 0.60 21.65 3.12
N LYS A 358 -0.21 21.37 2.08
CA LYS A 358 -1.45 20.59 2.24
C LYS A 358 -1.12 19.13 2.53
N GLU A 359 -0.19 18.56 1.78
CA GLU A 359 0.25 17.17 1.97
C GLU A 359 0.91 16.97 3.35
N TYR A 360 1.74 17.92 3.80
CA TYR A 360 2.32 17.90 5.14
C TYR A 360 1.25 17.95 6.25
N LYS A 361 0.25 18.81 6.08
CA LYS A 361 -0.89 18.89 7.01
C LYS A 361 -1.70 17.58 7.02
N GLU A 362 -1.86 16.96 5.87
CA GLU A 362 -2.54 15.66 5.74
C GLU A 362 -1.79 14.55 6.51
N VAL A 363 -0.46 14.51 6.42
CA VAL A 363 0.36 13.60 7.24
C VAL A 363 0.10 13.82 8.74
N GLN A 364 0.09 15.07 9.19
CA GLN A 364 -0.20 15.39 10.59
C GLN A 364 -1.60 14.93 11.02
N GLN A 365 -2.59 15.10 10.17
CA GLN A 365 -3.97 14.67 10.42
C GLN A 365 -4.12 13.14 10.46
N LYS A 366 -3.33 12.41 9.66
CA LYS A 366 -3.34 10.95 9.58
C LYS A 366 -2.58 10.26 10.72
N THR A 367 -1.75 11.01 11.48
CA THR A 367 -0.94 10.48 12.58
C THR A 367 -1.74 10.44 13.88
N TYR A 368 -2.57 9.44 14.04
CA TYR A 368 -3.39 9.21 15.24
C TYR A 368 -3.72 7.73 15.43
N VAL A 369 -4.12 7.37 16.65
CA VAL A 369 -4.63 6.03 17.00
C VAL A 369 -6.16 6.09 17.11
N PRO A 370 -6.92 5.22 16.44
CA PRO A 370 -8.38 5.23 16.46
C PRO A 370 -8.90 4.52 17.72
N ILE A 371 -8.61 5.07 18.88
CA ILE A 371 -9.06 4.59 20.20
C ILE A 371 -10.22 5.46 20.68
N ARG A 372 -11.28 4.85 21.20
CA ARG A 372 -12.38 5.52 21.89
C ARG A 372 -12.05 5.81 23.34
#